data_ed3b4185c24eab5bd2ef2f8afab95c3d
#
_entry.id   ed3b4185c24eab5bd2ef2f8afab95c3d
#
_cell.length_a   1.000
_cell.length_b   1.000
_cell.length_c   1.000
_cell.angle_alpha   90.00
_cell.angle_beta   90.00
_cell.angle_gamma   90.00
#
_symmetry.space_group_name_H-M   'P 1'
#
loop_
_entity.id
_entity.type
_entity.pdbx_description
1 polymer ?
#
loop_
_entity_poly.entity_id
_entity_poly.type
_entity_poly.pdbx_seq_one_letter_code
_entity_poly.pdbx_strand_id
1 'polypeptide(L)'
;MNLLLVTAHPDTGSFNFAMRERAQTVARRLGLGLQHSDLYQQGFSPVPGRADFRAFPEAQLLQLGSAQREAARHGGFAADIAAEQDKLRWADAVLLQFPLWWSGYPAMLKGWIERVLSLGFAYGPDPTLEPRALIMALTTGGAADAEDARATEAHVRSQLAQPVFGYMGWGAPRLHLVHGPARLSEAERVQALQHYEQWLEAELQTLRASAR
;
A
#
# COMPACT_ATOMS: atom_id res chain seq x y z
N MET A 1 14.95 -5.66 -9.48
CA MET A 1 13.89 -5.53 -8.45
C MET A 1 12.90 -4.46 -8.88
N ASN A 2 11.64 -4.76 -8.78
CA ASN A 2 10.51 -3.93 -9.19
C ASN A 2 9.77 -3.44 -7.93
N LEU A 3 9.51 -2.15 -7.83
CA LEU A 3 8.81 -1.51 -6.73
C LEU A 3 7.45 -1.01 -7.23
N LEU A 4 6.37 -1.42 -6.55
CA LEU A 4 5.06 -0.78 -6.68
C LEU A 4 4.88 0.22 -5.53
N LEU A 5 4.70 1.49 -5.87
CA LEU A 5 4.37 2.55 -4.92
C LEU A 5 2.86 2.84 -4.98
N VAL A 6 2.14 2.56 -3.89
CA VAL A 6 0.71 2.87 -3.75
C VAL A 6 0.55 4.06 -2.81
N THR A 7 0.00 5.16 -3.32
CA THR A 7 -0.18 6.40 -2.56
C THR A 7 -1.67 6.70 -2.37
N ALA A 8 -2.07 7.03 -1.15
CA ALA A 8 -3.43 7.42 -0.82
C ALA A 8 -3.47 8.75 -0.04
N HIS A 9 -3.49 9.87 -0.76
CA HIS A 9 -3.69 11.21 -0.19
C HIS A 9 -4.38 12.12 -1.22
N PRO A 10 -5.41 12.91 -0.83
CA PRO A 10 -6.17 13.75 -1.76
C PRO A 10 -5.43 15.01 -2.22
N ASP A 11 -4.46 15.49 -1.44
CA ASP A 11 -3.78 16.77 -1.69
C ASP A 11 -2.31 16.54 -2.11
N THR A 12 -1.97 17.03 -3.30
CA THR A 12 -0.62 16.97 -3.86
C THR A 12 0.40 17.84 -3.12
N GLY A 13 -0.04 18.85 -2.38
CA GLY A 13 0.81 19.68 -1.52
C GLY A 13 1.14 19.05 -0.16
N SER A 14 0.65 17.85 0.12
CA SER A 14 0.84 17.18 1.41
C SER A 14 2.27 16.67 1.63
N PHE A 15 2.62 16.48 2.90
CA PHE A 15 3.88 15.83 3.27
C PHE A 15 3.99 14.40 2.70
N ASN A 16 2.86 13.68 2.57
CA ASN A 16 2.84 12.38 1.91
C ASN A 16 3.30 12.46 0.44
N PHE A 17 2.92 13.51 -0.28
CA PHE A 17 3.40 13.71 -1.65
C PHE A 17 4.89 14.04 -1.70
N ALA A 18 5.39 14.86 -0.76
CA ALA A 18 6.83 15.11 -0.64
C ALA A 18 7.61 13.82 -0.37
N MET A 19 7.11 12.95 0.52
CA MET A 19 7.67 11.60 0.74
C MET A 19 7.62 10.75 -0.54
N ARG A 20 6.52 10.77 -1.29
CA ARG A 20 6.39 10.06 -2.58
C ARG A 20 7.49 10.46 -3.57
N GLU A 21 7.75 11.76 -3.71
CA GLU A 21 8.81 12.27 -4.60
C GLU A 21 10.20 11.77 -4.17
N ARG A 22 10.45 11.69 -2.86
CA ARG A 22 11.68 11.08 -2.34
C ARG A 22 11.75 9.59 -2.67
N ALA A 23 10.67 8.84 -2.50
CA ALA A 23 10.62 7.42 -2.86
C ALA A 23 10.90 7.19 -4.35
N GLN A 24 10.31 7.99 -5.23
CA GLN A 24 10.57 7.94 -6.67
C GLN A 24 12.02 8.27 -7.00
N THR A 25 12.62 9.22 -6.30
CA THR A 25 14.04 9.59 -6.48
C THR A 25 14.96 8.46 -6.04
N VAL A 26 14.70 7.83 -4.89
CA VAL A 26 15.44 6.65 -4.41
C VAL A 26 15.34 5.50 -5.41
N ALA A 27 14.14 5.17 -5.88
CA ALA A 27 13.93 4.08 -6.84
C ALA A 27 14.74 4.32 -8.14
N ARG A 28 14.70 5.54 -8.68
CA ARG A 28 15.50 5.91 -9.86
C ARG A 28 17.00 5.81 -9.60
N ARG A 29 17.50 6.32 -8.45
CA ARG A 29 18.91 6.28 -8.08
C ARG A 29 19.44 4.85 -7.97
N LEU A 30 18.61 3.95 -7.46
CA LEU A 30 18.93 2.53 -7.33
C LEU A 30 18.70 1.72 -8.64
N GLY A 31 18.20 2.35 -9.71
CA GLY A 31 17.90 1.67 -10.97
C GLY A 31 16.81 0.60 -10.83
N LEU A 32 15.80 0.83 -9.98
CA LEU A 32 14.67 -0.07 -9.82
C LEU A 32 13.62 0.16 -10.90
N GLY A 33 12.94 -0.92 -11.31
CA GLY A 33 11.66 -0.78 -11.99
C GLY A 33 10.66 -0.12 -11.03
N LEU A 34 9.93 0.90 -11.48
CA LEU A 34 8.96 1.62 -10.65
C LEU A 34 7.62 1.70 -11.37
N GLN A 35 6.57 1.19 -10.72
CA GLN A 35 5.18 1.51 -11.07
C GLN A 35 4.52 2.24 -9.91
N HIS A 36 3.54 3.09 -10.23
CA HIS A 36 2.87 3.92 -9.25
C HIS A 36 1.35 3.80 -9.38
N SER A 37 0.67 3.68 -8.23
CA SER A 37 -0.77 3.76 -8.08
C SER A 37 -1.10 4.93 -7.16
N ASP A 38 -1.37 6.10 -7.75
CA ASP A 38 -1.96 7.23 -7.03
C ASP A 38 -3.47 7.06 -7.05
N LEU A 39 -4.02 6.54 -5.95
CA LEU A 39 -5.41 6.13 -5.90
C LEU A 39 -6.41 7.30 -6.06
N TYR A 40 -6.03 8.50 -5.60
CA TYR A 40 -6.87 9.69 -5.78
C TYR A 40 -6.78 10.23 -7.21
N GLN A 41 -5.58 10.33 -7.76
CA GLN A 41 -5.37 10.84 -9.12
C GLN A 41 -5.97 9.91 -10.18
N GLN A 42 -5.94 8.60 -9.94
CA GLN A 42 -6.56 7.59 -10.80
C GLN A 42 -8.09 7.60 -10.73
N GLY A 43 -8.69 8.29 -9.73
CA GLY A 43 -10.13 8.19 -9.47
C GLY A 43 -10.55 6.76 -9.09
N PHE A 44 -9.68 6.02 -8.36
CA PHE A 44 -9.98 4.67 -7.95
C PHE A 44 -11.24 4.62 -7.08
N SER A 45 -12.22 3.79 -7.43
CA SER A 45 -13.41 3.61 -6.61
C SER A 45 -13.07 2.79 -5.35
N PRO A 46 -13.31 3.27 -4.13
CA PRO A 46 -12.99 2.50 -2.94
C PRO A 46 -14.11 1.52 -2.51
N VAL A 47 -15.26 1.54 -3.18
CA VAL A 47 -16.44 0.77 -2.74
C VAL A 47 -16.54 -0.55 -3.49
N PRO A 48 -16.37 -1.70 -2.80
CA PRO A 48 -16.54 -3.00 -3.43
C PRO A 48 -18.02 -3.23 -3.83
N GLY A 49 -18.22 -3.93 -4.93
CA GLY A 49 -19.57 -4.19 -5.40
C GLY A 49 -19.65 -4.97 -6.71
N ARG A 50 -20.83 -4.95 -7.34
CA ARG A 50 -21.06 -5.62 -8.63
C ARG A 50 -20.17 -5.10 -9.75
N ALA A 51 -19.82 -3.81 -9.69
CA ALA A 51 -18.95 -3.15 -10.65
C ALA A 51 -17.50 -3.66 -10.61
N ASP A 52 -17.12 -4.48 -9.61
CA ASP A 52 -15.81 -5.13 -9.54
C ASP A 52 -15.64 -6.24 -10.59
N PHE A 53 -16.72 -6.63 -11.24
CA PHE A 53 -16.76 -7.76 -12.16
C PHE A 53 -17.22 -7.31 -13.54
N ARG A 54 -16.59 -7.83 -14.61
CA ARG A 54 -16.92 -7.49 -16.01
C ARG A 54 -18.33 -7.87 -16.40
N ALA A 55 -18.86 -8.96 -15.84
CA ALA A 55 -20.22 -9.43 -16.07
C ALA A 55 -20.72 -10.10 -14.80
N PHE A 56 -21.58 -9.42 -14.06
CA PHE A 56 -22.26 -9.99 -12.91
C PHE A 56 -23.79 -9.83 -13.08
N PRO A 57 -24.56 -10.94 -13.11
CA PRO A 57 -26.00 -10.88 -13.36
C PRO A 57 -26.74 -10.06 -12.29
N GLU A 58 -27.60 -9.13 -12.72
CA GLU A 58 -28.35 -8.27 -11.78
C GLU A 58 -29.26 -9.05 -10.82
N ALA A 59 -29.90 -10.11 -11.31
CA ALA A 59 -30.79 -10.94 -10.52
C ALA A 59 -30.05 -11.86 -9.51
N GLN A 60 -28.76 -12.01 -9.62
CA GLN A 60 -27.99 -12.88 -8.74
C GLN A 60 -27.59 -12.14 -7.46
N LEU A 61 -27.76 -12.78 -6.29
CA LEU A 61 -27.25 -12.26 -5.03
C LEU A 61 -25.72 -12.18 -5.07
N LEU A 62 -25.16 -11.00 -4.76
CA LEU A 62 -23.72 -10.82 -4.68
C LEU A 62 -23.18 -11.43 -3.39
N GLN A 63 -22.50 -12.55 -3.52
CA GLN A 63 -21.62 -13.11 -2.50
C GLN A 63 -20.18 -12.74 -2.89
N LEU A 64 -19.67 -11.64 -2.33
CA LEU A 64 -18.44 -10.98 -2.80
C LEU A 64 -17.26 -11.97 -2.92
N GLY A 65 -16.96 -12.75 -1.88
CA GLY A 65 -15.85 -13.70 -1.90
C GLY A 65 -16.00 -14.79 -2.98
N SER A 66 -17.21 -15.29 -3.21
CA SER A 66 -17.46 -16.27 -4.27
C SER A 66 -17.26 -15.67 -5.65
N ALA A 67 -17.75 -14.44 -5.87
CA ALA A 67 -17.58 -13.71 -7.11
C ALA A 67 -16.10 -13.37 -7.38
N GLN A 68 -15.36 -12.98 -6.34
CA GLN A 68 -13.92 -12.73 -6.44
C GLN A 68 -13.14 -13.99 -6.85
N ARG A 69 -13.45 -15.14 -6.23
CA ARG A 69 -12.80 -16.41 -6.57
C ARG A 69 -13.06 -16.82 -8.02
N GLU A 70 -14.30 -16.66 -8.48
CA GLU A 70 -14.66 -16.93 -9.85
C GLU A 70 -13.96 -15.99 -10.83
N ALA A 71 -13.94 -14.69 -10.52
CA ALA A 71 -13.24 -13.69 -11.33
C ALA A 71 -11.74 -13.93 -11.38
N ALA A 72 -11.12 -14.37 -10.29
CA ALA A 72 -9.69 -14.72 -10.25
C ALA A 72 -9.34 -15.89 -11.17
N ARG A 73 -10.23 -16.90 -11.25
CA ARG A 73 -10.02 -18.08 -12.11
C ARG A 73 -10.18 -17.79 -13.60
N HIS A 74 -11.09 -16.90 -13.96
CA HIS A 74 -11.52 -16.68 -15.34
C HIS A 74 -11.20 -15.30 -15.91
N GLY A 75 -10.45 -14.46 -15.17
CA GLY A 75 -10.12 -13.11 -15.59
C GLY A 75 -11.34 -12.17 -15.61
N GLY A 76 -12.27 -12.38 -14.69
CA GLY A 76 -13.57 -11.68 -14.64
C GLY A 76 -13.57 -10.33 -13.92
N PHE A 77 -12.45 -9.83 -13.40
CA PHE A 77 -12.38 -8.53 -12.73
C PHE A 77 -12.55 -7.35 -13.68
N ALA A 78 -13.10 -6.26 -13.17
CA ALA A 78 -13.13 -4.97 -13.86
C ALA A 78 -11.72 -4.47 -14.19
N ALA A 79 -11.60 -3.60 -15.18
CA ALA A 79 -10.31 -3.20 -15.73
C ALA A 79 -9.40 -2.48 -14.71
N ASP A 80 -9.97 -1.67 -13.83
CA ASP A 80 -9.25 -0.98 -12.76
C ASP A 80 -8.61 -1.97 -11.76
N ILE A 81 -9.36 -2.98 -11.34
CA ILE A 81 -8.87 -4.04 -10.44
C ILE A 81 -7.81 -4.88 -11.14
N ALA A 82 -8.09 -5.32 -12.38
CA ALA A 82 -7.15 -6.14 -13.14
C ALA A 82 -5.81 -5.42 -13.34
N ALA A 83 -5.83 -4.12 -13.64
CA ALA A 83 -4.62 -3.32 -13.79
C ALA A 83 -3.80 -3.23 -12.49
N GLU A 84 -4.45 -3.06 -11.34
CA GLU A 84 -3.76 -3.04 -10.05
C GLU A 84 -3.20 -4.43 -9.68
N GLN A 85 -3.93 -5.50 -9.99
CA GLN A 85 -3.45 -6.88 -9.81
C GLN A 85 -2.23 -7.19 -10.68
N ASP A 86 -2.18 -6.68 -11.92
CA ASP A 86 -1.02 -6.84 -12.81
C ASP A 86 0.22 -6.10 -12.27
N LYS A 87 0.04 -4.90 -11.70
CA LYS A 87 1.13 -4.19 -10.99
C LYS A 87 1.65 -4.99 -9.79
N LEU A 88 0.77 -5.63 -9.01
CA LEU A 88 1.16 -6.47 -7.89
C LEU A 88 1.92 -7.73 -8.34
N ARG A 89 1.50 -8.38 -9.44
CA ARG A 89 2.24 -9.52 -10.01
C ARG A 89 3.65 -9.12 -10.45
N TRP A 90 3.77 -7.95 -11.06
CA TRP A 90 5.03 -7.42 -11.57
C TRP A 90 5.99 -6.99 -10.45
N ALA A 91 5.49 -6.57 -9.29
CA ALA A 91 6.28 -6.03 -8.20
C ALA A 91 6.98 -7.12 -7.37
N ASP A 92 8.22 -6.88 -6.97
CA ASP A 92 8.94 -7.66 -5.96
C ASP A 92 8.70 -7.09 -4.57
N ALA A 93 8.48 -5.77 -4.47
CA ALA A 93 8.18 -5.06 -3.23
C ALA A 93 7.03 -4.07 -3.44
N VAL A 94 6.22 -3.88 -2.39
CA VAL A 94 5.12 -2.91 -2.35
C VAL A 94 5.37 -1.89 -1.26
N LEU A 95 5.40 -0.61 -1.62
CA LEU A 95 5.45 0.51 -0.69
C LEU A 95 4.06 1.14 -0.61
N LEU A 96 3.40 0.99 0.53
CA LEU A 96 2.16 1.68 0.86
C LEU A 96 2.49 2.99 1.56
N GLN A 97 2.04 4.12 0.99
CA GLN A 97 2.32 5.44 1.53
C GLN A 97 1.02 6.21 1.75
N PHE A 98 0.71 6.53 3.02
CA PHE A 98 -0.58 7.08 3.41
C PHE A 98 -0.55 7.76 4.77
N PRO A 99 -1.51 8.67 5.07
CA PRO A 99 -1.72 9.17 6.42
C PRO A 99 -2.48 8.15 7.26
N LEU A 100 -2.08 8.00 8.53
CA LEU A 100 -2.82 7.19 9.50
C LEU A 100 -4.04 7.99 9.98
N TRP A 101 -5.20 7.75 9.38
CA TRP A 101 -6.45 8.40 9.75
C TRP A 101 -7.32 7.49 10.60
N TRP A 102 -7.79 8.03 11.74
CA TRP A 102 -8.59 7.25 12.68
C TRP A 102 -7.94 5.90 13.04
N SER A 103 -6.64 5.94 13.29
CA SER A 103 -5.83 4.74 13.58
C SER A 103 -5.91 3.64 12.52
N GLY A 104 -6.28 3.97 11.28
CA GLY A 104 -6.49 3.00 10.20
C GLY A 104 -6.02 3.49 8.84
N TYR A 105 -6.30 2.68 7.84
CA TYR A 105 -6.10 3.06 6.44
C TYR A 105 -7.09 4.16 6.04
N PRO A 106 -6.69 5.14 5.20
CA PRO A 106 -7.66 5.99 4.51
C PRO A 106 -8.69 5.15 3.75
N ALA A 107 -9.94 5.61 3.66
CA ALA A 107 -11.01 4.87 2.99
C ALA A 107 -10.62 4.43 1.56
N MET A 108 -9.92 5.29 0.83
CA MET A 108 -9.42 5.00 -0.51
C MET A 108 -8.47 3.79 -0.52
N LEU A 109 -7.50 3.74 0.39
CA LEU A 109 -6.56 2.61 0.49
C LEU A 109 -7.23 1.35 1.04
N LYS A 110 -8.17 1.50 1.99
CA LYS A 110 -8.95 0.37 2.51
C LYS A 110 -9.77 -0.28 1.38
N GLY A 111 -10.42 0.54 0.54
CA GLY A 111 -11.15 0.04 -0.63
C GLY A 111 -10.23 -0.63 -1.66
N TRP A 112 -9.03 -0.09 -1.89
CA TRP A 112 -8.02 -0.75 -2.72
C TRP A 112 -7.65 -2.14 -2.16
N ILE A 113 -7.40 -2.23 -0.86
CA ILE A 113 -7.13 -3.52 -0.19
C ILE A 113 -8.31 -4.50 -0.40
N GLU A 114 -9.55 -4.08 -0.18
CA GLU A 114 -10.74 -4.94 -0.27
C GLU A 114 -11.05 -5.41 -1.70
N ARG A 115 -10.81 -4.55 -2.69
CA ARG A 115 -11.13 -4.85 -4.08
C ARG A 115 -10.01 -5.57 -4.83
N VAL A 116 -8.75 -5.18 -4.58
CA VAL A 116 -7.59 -5.68 -5.33
C VAL A 116 -7.01 -6.94 -4.70
N LEU A 117 -6.85 -6.97 -3.35
CA LEU A 117 -6.35 -8.15 -2.64
C LEU A 117 -7.50 -9.16 -2.41
N SER A 118 -8.05 -9.65 -3.49
CA SER A 118 -9.27 -10.45 -3.51
C SER A 118 -9.02 -11.93 -3.27
N LEU A 119 -10.08 -12.64 -2.88
CA LEU A 119 -10.07 -14.09 -2.71
C LEU A 119 -9.76 -14.80 -4.04
N GLY A 120 -8.81 -15.72 -4.01
CA GLY A 120 -8.30 -16.44 -5.19
C GLY A 120 -7.19 -15.70 -5.92
N PHE A 121 -7.04 -14.39 -5.71
CA PHE A 121 -5.88 -13.63 -6.18
C PHE A 121 -4.80 -13.54 -5.10
N ALA A 122 -5.09 -12.91 -3.97
CA ALA A 122 -4.10 -12.60 -2.93
C ALA A 122 -4.19 -13.53 -1.71
N TYR A 123 -5.30 -14.17 -1.49
CA TYR A 123 -5.50 -15.10 -0.38
C TYR A 123 -6.48 -16.22 -0.74
N GLY A 124 -6.56 -17.24 0.15
CA GLY A 124 -7.41 -18.41 -0.03
C GLY A 124 -6.59 -19.70 -0.16
N PRO A 125 -7.21 -20.82 -0.54
CA PRO A 125 -6.51 -22.11 -0.65
C PRO A 125 -5.39 -22.11 -1.69
N ASP A 126 -5.63 -21.47 -2.84
CA ASP A 126 -4.70 -21.46 -3.99
C ASP A 126 -4.59 -20.03 -4.56
N PRO A 127 -3.96 -19.08 -3.85
CA PRO A 127 -3.83 -17.72 -4.34
C PRO A 127 -2.84 -17.65 -5.50
N THR A 128 -3.12 -16.77 -6.47
CA THR A 128 -2.24 -16.61 -7.65
C THR A 128 -1.15 -15.57 -7.47
N LEU A 129 -1.22 -14.77 -6.39
CA LEU A 129 -0.21 -13.78 -6.03
C LEU A 129 0.72 -14.36 -4.97
N GLU A 130 1.99 -14.48 -5.31
CA GLU A 130 3.02 -14.83 -4.32
C GLU A 130 3.22 -13.69 -3.31
N PRO A 131 3.67 -13.98 -2.08
CA PRO A 131 4.00 -12.97 -1.09
C PRO A 131 5.02 -11.94 -1.61
N ARG A 132 4.83 -10.67 -1.23
CA ARG A 132 5.71 -9.56 -1.61
C ARG A 132 6.38 -8.96 -0.38
N ALA A 133 7.54 -8.34 -0.56
CA ALA A 133 8.13 -7.53 0.49
C ALA A 133 7.26 -6.29 0.74
N LEU A 134 6.85 -6.07 2.00
CA LEU A 134 5.99 -4.97 2.39
C LEU A 134 6.79 -3.85 3.05
N ILE A 135 6.61 -2.64 2.54
CA ILE A 135 7.10 -1.39 3.11
C ILE A 135 5.90 -0.50 3.39
N MET A 136 5.82 0.10 4.55
CA MET A 136 4.76 1.04 4.92
C MET A 136 5.38 2.34 5.40
N ALA A 137 5.05 3.44 4.73
CA ALA A 137 5.48 4.79 5.09
C ALA A 137 4.26 5.64 5.42
N LEU A 138 4.15 6.06 6.69
CA LEU A 138 2.96 6.71 7.20
C LEU A 138 3.26 8.06 7.82
N THR A 139 2.24 8.93 7.81
CA THR A 139 2.23 10.16 8.61
C THR A 139 1.10 10.11 9.63
N THR A 140 1.26 10.77 10.78
CA THR A 140 0.19 10.97 11.75
C THR A 140 -0.21 12.45 11.82
N GLY A 141 -1.42 12.74 12.30
CA GLY A 141 -1.88 14.12 12.50
C GLY A 141 -1.30 14.80 13.74
N GLY A 142 -0.98 14.03 14.77
CA GLY A 142 -0.40 14.47 16.04
C GLY A 142 1.10 14.30 16.10
N ALA A 143 1.79 15.18 16.84
CA ALA A 143 3.13 14.88 17.35
C ALA A 143 3.04 13.71 18.33
N ALA A 144 4.12 12.98 18.50
CA ALA A 144 4.21 11.88 19.44
C ALA A 144 5.52 11.99 20.24
N ASP A 145 5.46 11.67 21.52
CA ASP A 145 6.66 11.36 22.27
C ASP A 145 7.15 9.94 21.94
N ALA A 146 8.22 9.49 22.57
CA ALA A 146 8.81 8.19 22.29
C ALA A 146 7.90 7.00 22.67
N GLU A 147 6.99 7.16 23.63
CA GLU A 147 6.05 6.13 24.05
C GLU A 147 4.90 6.04 23.04
N ASP A 148 4.30 7.17 22.69
CA ASP A 148 3.26 7.28 21.67
C ASP A 148 3.75 6.75 20.30
N ALA A 149 5.00 7.07 19.93
CA ALA A 149 5.59 6.59 18.69
C ALA A 149 5.70 5.05 18.68
N ARG A 150 6.17 4.44 19.77
CA ARG A 150 6.25 2.98 19.90
C ARG A 150 4.86 2.34 19.91
N ALA A 151 3.90 2.94 20.62
CA ALA A 151 2.53 2.45 20.62
C ALA A 151 1.88 2.50 19.23
N THR A 152 2.10 3.59 18.49
CA THR A 152 1.62 3.73 17.11
C THR A 152 2.27 2.68 16.20
N GLU A 153 3.57 2.46 16.30
CA GLU A 153 4.26 1.42 15.53
C GLU A 153 3.70 0.02 15.83
N ALA A 154 3.55 -0.32 17.11
CA ALA A 154 2.98 -1.60 17.53
C ALA A 154 1.55 -1.78 17.00
N HIS A 155 0.72 -0.72 17.03
CA HIS A 155 -0.62 -0.72 16.48
C HIS A 155 -0.61 -0.99 14.96
N VAL A 156 0.21 -0.27 14.20
CA VAL A 156 0.31 -0.47 12.74
C VAL A 156 0.72 -1.89 12.41
N ARG A 157 1.72 -2.44 13.12
CA ARG A 157 2.17 -3.82 12.90
C ARG A 157 1.08 -4.84 13.22
N SER A 158 0.45 -4.74 14.39
CA SER A 158 -0.49 -5.75 14.91
C SER A 158 -1.91 -5.61 14.36
N GLN A 159 -2.38 -4.38 14.10
CA GLN A 159 -3.78 -4.14 13.74
C GLN A 159 -3.98 -3.82 12.25
N LEU A 160 -2.96 -3.34 11.55
CA LEU A 160 -3.06 -3.03 10.13
C LEU A 160 -2.31 -4.06 9.28
N ALA A 161 -1.02 -4.26 9.52
CA ALA A 161 -0.21 -5.10 8.65
C ALA A 161 -0.50 -6.60 8.84
N GLN A 162 -0.48 -7.09 10.08
CA GLN A 162 -0.63 -8.52 10.36
C GLN A 162 -1.98 -9.11 9.92
N PRO A 163 -3.15 -8.47 10.18
CA PRO A 163 -4.44 -9.04 9.78
C PRO A 163 -4.67 -9.08 8.27
N VAL A 164 -3.97 -8.27 7.49
CA VAL A 164 -4.10 -8.19 6.03
C VAL A 164 -2.93 -8.93 5.38
N PHE A 165 -1.74 -8.37 5.48
CA PHE A 165 -0.58 -8.86 4.74
C PHE A 165 0.04 -10.10 5.39
N GLY A 166 0.09 -10.16 6.72
CA GLY A 166 0.51 -11.36 7.44
C GLY A 166 -0.42 -12.55 7.17
N TYR A 167 -1.74 -12.31 7.06
CA TYR A 167 -2.72 -13.33 6.67
C TYR A 167 -2.45 -13.90 5.26
N MET A 168 -1.94 -13.07 4.35
CA MET A 168 -1.56 -13.48 2.99
C MET A 168 -0.14 -14.08 2.91
N GLY A 169 0.53 -14.28 4.04
CA GLY A 169 1.90 -14.81 4.08
C GLY A 169 3.00 -13.79 3.78
N TRP A 170 2.67 -12.50 3.64
CA TRP A 170 3.70 -11.46 3.50
C TRP A 170 4.41 -11.27 4.84
N GLY A 171 5.70 -11.07 4.80
CA GLY A 171 6.48 -10.86 6.03
C GLY A 171 6.12 -9.58 6.80
N ALA A 172 6.73 -9.40 7.97
CA ALA A 172 6.56 -8.19 8.75
C ALA A 172 6.95 -6.95 7.92
N PRO A 173 6.15 -5.86 7.99
CA PRO A 173 6.43 -4.67 7.21
C PRO A 173 7.72 -3.98 7.68
N ARG A 174 8.46 -3.43 6.74
CA ARG A 174 9.41 -2.36 6.99
C ARG A 174 8.62 -1.08 7.20
N LEU A 175 8.79 -0.43 8.34
CA LEU A 175 7.89 0.63 8.76
C LEU A 175 8.64 1.93 9.01
N HIS A 176 8.15 3.02 8.42
CA HIS A 176 8.60 4.38 8.69
C HIS A 176 7.40 5.27 9.02
N LEU A 177 7.49 5.98 10.16
CA LEU A 177 6.46 6.91 10.61
C LEU A 177 7.02 8.31 10.76
N VAL A 178 6.28 9.30 10.25
CA VAL A 178 6.54 10.72 10.51
C VAL A 178 5.36 11.28 11.30
N HIS A 179 5.61 11.63 12.56
CA HIS A 179 4.58 12.12 13.46
C HIS A 179 4.36 13.64 13.28
N GLY A 180 3.10 14.03 13.07
CA GLY A 180 2.66 15.42 13.04
C GLY A 180 3.40 16.34 12.06
N PRO A 181 3.63 15.97 10.79
CA PRO A 181 4.45 16.78 9.89
C PRO A 181 3.93 18.22 9.69
N ALA A 182 2.64 18.45 9.88
CA ALA A 182 2.06 19.80 9.83
C ALA A 182 2.47 20.70 11.00
N ARG A 183 3.01 20.13 12.07
CA ARG A 183 3.48 20.85 13.27
C ARG A 183 4.98 21.11 13.27
N LEU A 184 5.70 20.49 12.34
CA LEU A 184 7.14 20.67 12.18
C LEU A 184 7.44 22.00 11.49
N SER A 185 8.54 22.62 11.90
CA SER A 185 9.14 23.74 11.15
C SER A 185 9.59 23.28 9.77
N GLU A 186 9.88 24.21 8.88
CA GLU A 186 10.40 23.90 7.54
C GLU A 186 11.70 23.09 7.61
N ALA A 187 12.64 23.47 8.49
CA ALA A 187 13.89 22.74 8.68
C ALA A 187 13.68 21.31 9.17
N GLU A 188 12.79 21.10 10.14
CA GLU A 188 12.44 19.76 10.63
C GLU A 188 11.75 18.91 9.56
N ARG A 189 10.88 19.50 8.73
CA ARG A 189 10.29 18.78 7.59
C ARG A 189 11.32 18.32 6.58
N VAL A 190 12.29 19.20 6.25
CA VAL A 190 13.41 18.84 5.36
C VAL A 190 14.21 17.70 5.95
N GLN A 191 14.54 17.76 7.25
CA GLN A 191 15.27 16.71 7.94
C GLN A 191 14.49 15.38 7.97
N ALA A 192 13.19 15.41 8.25
CA ALA A 192 12.33 14.22 8.24
C ALA A 192 12.28 13.56 6.85
N LEU A 193 12.21 14.36 5.76
CA LEU A 193 12.28 13.85 4.39
C LEU A 193 13.65 13.25 4.07
N GLN A 194 14.75 13.83 4.56
CA GLN A 194 16.10 13.26 4.38
C GLN A 194 16.25 11.94 5.12
N HIS A 195 15.77 11.85 6.36
CA HIS A 195 15.77 10.60 7.12
C HIS A 195 14.94 9.51 6.44
N TYR A 196 13.74 9.86 5.93
CA TYR A 196 12.92 8.94 5.17
C TYR A 196 13.64 8.43 3.92
N GLU A 197 14.27 9.33 3.16
CA GLU A 197 15.01 8.98 1.94
C GLU A 197 16.15 8.00 2.24
N GLN A 198 16.97 8.28 3.25
CA GLN A 198 18.09 7.44 3.68
C GLN A 198 17.60 6.07 4.18
N TRP A 199 16.55 6.07 5.00
CA TRP A 199 15.96 4.83 5.49
C TRP A 199 15.41 3.97 4.35
N LEU A 200 14.64 4.55 3.43
CA LEU A 200 14.05 3.82 2.31
C LEU A 200 15.14 3.24 1.39
N GLU A 201 16.20 4.00 1.14
CA GLU A 201 17.32 3.52 0.33
C GLU A 201 17.98 2.29 0.96
N ALA A 202 18.25 2.33 2.26
CA ALA A 202 18.85 1.21 3.00
C ALA A 202 17.95 -0.04 2.97
N GLU A 203 16.64 0.13 3.16
CA GLU A 203 15.66 -0.97 3.11
C GLU A 203 15.58 -1.61 1.72
N LEU A 204 15.55 -0.80 0.66
CA LEU A 204 15.48 -1.28 -0.71
C LEU A 204 16.79 -1.98 -1.15
N GLN A 205 17.94 -1.50 -0.68
CA GLN A 205 19.22 -2.17 -0.89
C GLN A 205 19.27 -3.54 -0.19
N THR A 206 18.78 -3.61 1.05
CA THR A 206 18.69 -4.86 1.82
C THR A 206 17.78 -5.87 1.11
N LEU A 207 16.60 -5.44 0.66
CA LEU A 207 15.67 -6.30 -0.10
C LEU A 207 16.32 -6.83 -1.39
N ARG A 208 17.01 -5.94 -2.12
CA ARG A 208 17.68 -6.32 -3.36
C ARG A 208 18.81 -7.33 -3.13
N ALA A 209 19.52 -7.23 -2.02
CA ALA A 209 20.59 -8.19 -1.66
C ALA A 209 20.02 -9.56 -1.29
N SER A 210 18.86 -9.60 -0.60
CA SER A 210 18.19 -10.84 -0.18
C SER A 210 17.48 -11.60 -1.32
N ALA A 211 17.24 -10.94 -2.46
CA ALA A 211 16.59 -11.52 -3.63
C ALA A 211 17.57 -12.16 -4.65
N ARG A 212 18.87 -12.08 -4.37
CA ARG A 212 19.95 -12.72 -5.14
C ARG A 212 20.37 -14.05 -4.54
#